data_e0ce8cf4938a81186876886df8e526a7
#
_entry.id   e0ce8cf4938a81186876886df8e526a7
#
_cell.length_a   1.000
_cell.length_b   1.000
_cell.length_c   1.000
_cell.angle_alpha   90.00
_cell.angle_beta   90.00
_cell.angle_gamma   90.00
#
_symmetry.space_group_name_H-M   'P 1'
#
loop_
_entity.id
_entity.type
_entity.pdbx_description
1 polymer ?
#
loop_
_entity_poly.entity_id
_entity_poly.type
_entity_poly.pdbx_seq_one_letter_code
_entity_poly.pdbx_strand_id
1 'polypeptide(L)'
;MYKLLRSILFLFPTESVHYFSMNCLKILCSVPLIRALISWIFIPNNKKLSKKQVGLNFKNPIGLGAGFDKNARYLRELESLGFGFVEIGTVTPLPQAGNDQPRLFRLPKDKALVNRMGFNNDGVKVIAERLRQWSIKNGHSEDGHSRLTSHVPRFIIGGNIGKNKITPNEEAWKDYEICFKELHPYVDYFVVNVSSPNTPGLRELQEKESLRKILMHLEMINNGKAHSKPILLKIAPDLTREQIDDVVDLA
;
A
#
# COMPACT_ATOMS: atom_id res chain seq x y z
N MET A 1 -29.08 -10.58 4.60
CA MET A 1 -28.05 -10.47 5.65
C MET A 1 -27.13 -9.28 5.48
N TYR A 2 -26.41 -9.11 4.37
CA TYR A 2 -25.45 -7.99 4.17
C TYR A 2 -26.06 -6.59 4.40
N LYS A 3 -27.26 -6.32 3.82
CA LYS A 3 -27.91 -5.01 3.97
C LYS A 3 -28.20 -4.67 5.44
N LEU A 4 -28.67 -5.63 6.23
CA LEU A 4 -28.94 -5.43 7.66
C LEU A 4 -27.64 -5.18 8.45
N LEU A 5 -26.62 -6.02 8.24
CA LEU A 5 -25.30 -5.86 8.87
C LEU A 5 -24.71 -4.48 8.54
N ARG A 6 -24.75 -4.09 7.25
CA ARG A 6 -24.28 -2.77 6.82
C ARG A 6 -25.04 -1.63 7.52
N SER A 7 -26.36 -1.72 7.65
CA SER A 7 -27.16 -0.69 8.32
C SER A 7 -26.75 -0.53 9.79
N ILE A 8 -26.50 -1.61 10.49
CA ILE A 8 -26.02 -1.60 11.89
C ILE A 8 -24.62 -0.98 11.94
N LEU A 9 -23.69 -1.43 11.10
CA LEU A 9 -22.32 -0.92 11.08
C LEU A 9 -22.24 0.56 10.70
N PHE A 10 -23.21 1.06 9.93
CA PHE A 10 -23.26 2.46 9.52
C PHE A 10 -23.70 3.42 10.65
N LEU A 11 -24.20 2.91 11.77
CA LEU A 11 -24.46 3.70 12.99
C LEU A 11 -23.18 4.14 13.70
N PHE A 12 -22.04 3.49 13.41
CA PHE A 12 -20.77 3.76 14.09
C PHE A 12 -19.79 4.53 13.18
N PRO A 13 -18.78 5.23 13.77
CA PRO A 13 -17.76 5.95 13.01
C PRO A 13 -17.05 5.05 11.99
N THR A 14 -16.82 5.57 10.80
CA THR A 14 -16.31 4.80 9.65
C THR A 14 -14.96 4.12 9.94
N GLU A 15 -14.04 4.85 10.56
CA GLU A 15 -12.69 4.34 10.87
C GLU A 15 -12.74 3.23 11.94
N SER A 16 -13.60 3.38 12.96
CA SER A 16 -13.80 2.35 14.00
C SER A 16 -14.39 1.05 13.41
N VAL A 17 -15.36 1.17 12.50
CA VAL A 17 -15.95 0.01 11.80
C VAL A 17 -14.92 -0.70 10.94
N HIS A 18 -14.03 0.03 10.28
CA HIS A 18 -12.97 -0.57 9.49
C HIS A 18 -12.08 -1.47 10.37
N TYR A 19 -11.54 -0.92 11.45
CA TYR A 19 -10.69 -1.71 12.35
C TYR A 19 -11.43 -2.84 13.04
N PHE A 20 -12.66 -2.62 13.47
CA PHE A 20 -13.49 -3.67 14.07
C PHE A 20 -13.68 -4.85 13.10
N SER A 21 -14.11 -4.56 11.87
CA SER A 21 -14.37 -5.61 10.87
C SER A 21 -13.11 -6.38 10.51
N MET A 22 -11.98 -5.68 10.33
CA MET A 22 -10.70 -6.33 10.01
C MET A 22 -10.13 -7.13 11.18
N ASN A 23 -10.32 -6.68 12.41
CA ASN A 23 -9.91 -7.42 13.59
C ASN A 23 -10.78 -8.69 13.78
N CYS A 24 -12.09 -8.61 13.54
CA CYS A 24 -12.94 -9.80 13.50
C CYS A 24 -12.46 -10.82 12.45
N LEU A 25 -12.16 -10.34 11.24
CA LEU A 25 -11.63 -11.20 10.18
C LEU A 25 -10.29 -11.83 10.60
N LYS A 26 -9.40 -11.04 11.25
CA LYS A 26 -8.12 -11.52 11.75
C LYS A 26 -8.28 -12.65 12.78
N ILE A 27 -9.24 -12.53 13.69
CA ILE A 27 -9.59 -13.58 14.66
C ILE A 27 -10.09 -14.83 13.91
N LEU A 28 -11.00 -14.69 12.96
CA LEU A 28 -11.50 -15.81 12.15
C LEU A 28 -10.37 -16.51 11.39
N CYS A 29 -9.50 -15.74 10.73
CA CYS A 29 -8.36 -16.28 9.99
C CYS A 29 -7.23 -16.84 10.88
N SER A 30 -7.26 -16.62 12.20
CA SER A 30 -6.32 -17.25 13.12
C SER A 30 -6.57 -18.75 13.25
N VAL A 31 -7.81 -19.20 13.00
CA VAL A 31 -8.21 -20.62 12.99
C VAL A 31 -7.95 -21.19 11.59
N PRO A 32 -7.02 -22.17 11.43
CA PRO A 32 -6.60 -22.66 10.11
C PRO A 32 -7.76 -23.19 9.25
N LEU A 33 -8.70 -23.91 9.84
CA LEU A 33 -9.85 -24.46 9.13
C LEU A 33 -10.78 -23.36 8.59
N ILE A 34 -11.06 -22.33 9.39
CA ILE A 34 -11.90 -21.20 8.98
C ILE A 34 -11.19 -20.41 7.86
N ARG A 35 -9.89 -20.18 8.00
CA ARG A 35 -9.10 -19.53 6.96
C ARG A 35 -9.11 -20.32 5.65
N ALA A 36 -8.94 -21.65 5.71
CA ALA A 36 -9.00 -22.50 4.52
C ALA A 36 -10.38 -22.42 3.83
N LEU A 37 -11.46 -22.39 4.61
CA LEU A 37 -12.82 -22.22 4.09
C LEU A 37 -13.01 -20.84 3.41
N ILE A 38 -12.55 -19.77 4.05
CA ILE A 38 -12.58 -18.42 3.46
C ILE A 38 -11.80 -18.40 2.14
N SER A 39 -10.58 -18.96 2.14
CA SER A 39 -9.75 -19.01 0.94
C SER A 39 -10.40 -19.82 -0.18
N TRP A 40 -11.04 -20.92 0.15
CA TRP A 40 -11.77 -21.76 -0.81
C TRP A 40 -12.95 -21.01 -1.45
N ILE A 41 -13.67 -20.19 -0.67
CA ILE A 41 -14.83 -19.42 -1.15
C ILE A 41 -14.38 -18.24 -2.03
N PHE A 42 -13.31 -17.52 -1.64
CA PHE A 42 -12.96 -16.23 -2.24
C PHE A 42 -11.82 -16.29 -3.25
N ILE A 43 -10.91 -17.26 -3.17
CA ILE A 43 -9.80 -17.35 -4.13
C ILE A 43 -10.31 -17.97 -5.44
N PRO A 44 -10.26 -17.24 -6.57
CA PRO A 44 -10.71 -17.78 -7.84
C PRO A 44 -9.77 -18.87 -8.34
N ASN A 45 -10.30 -20.06 -8.60
CA ASN A 45 -9.54 -21.16 -9.20
C ASN A 45 -9.54 -21.06 -10.74
N ASN A 46 -8.89 -20.02 -11.27
CA ASN A 46 -8.78 -19.82 -12.71
C ASN A 46 -7.39 -19.26 -13.07
N LYS A 47 -6.54 -20.13 -13.61
CA LYS A 47 -5.17 -19.78 -14.04
C LYS A 47 -5.12 -18.70 -15.13
N LYS A 48 -6.20 -18.50 -15.90
CA LYS A 48 -6.28 -17.45 -16.93
C LYS A 48 -6.31 -16.04 -16.35
N LEU A 49 -6.61 -15.89 -15.04
CA LEU A 49 -6.58 -14.61 -14.35
C LEU A 49 -5.17 -14.13 -14.01
N SER A 50 -4.19 -15.05 -14.03
CA SER A 50 -2.81 -14.66 -13.78
C SER A 50 -2.30 -13.73 -14.87
N LYS A 51 -1.60 -12.66 -14.46
CA LYS A 51 -1.03 -11.64 -15.35
C LYS A 51 0.40 -11.35 -14.96
N LYS A 52 1.25 -11.23 -15.98
CA LYS A 52 2.61 -10.71 -15.81
C LYS A 52 2.60 -9.22 -16.16
N GLN A 53 3.00 -8.37 -15.21
CA GLN A 53 3.08 -6.93 -15.41
C GLN A 53 4.29 -6.39 -14.64
N VAL A 54 5.01 -5.42 -15.21
CA VAL A 54 6.22 -4.79 -14.63
C VAL A 54 7.22 -5.83 -14.07
N GLY A 55 7.39 -6.96 -14.74
CA GLY A 55 8.28 -8.05 -14.30
C GLY A 55 7.71 -8.96 -13.21
N LEU A 56 6.54 -8.67 -12.63
CA LEU A 56 5.91 -9.41 -11.55
C LEU A 56 4.77 -10.31 -12.06
N ASN A 57 4.57 -11.47 -11.39
CA ASN A 57 3.50 -12.41 -11.71
C ASN A 57 2.36 -12.28 -10.69
N PHE A 58 1.27 -11.68 -11.09
CA PHE A 58 0.07 -11.51 -10.27
C PHE A 58 -0.85 -12.73 -10.39
N LYS A 59 -1.34 -13.29 -9.28
CA LYS A 59 -2.30 -14.42 -9.27
C LYS A 59 -3.60 -14.07 -9.99
N ASN A 60 -4.05 -12.84 -9.84
CA ASN A 60 -5.19 -12.25 -10.53
C ASN A 60 -5.04 -10.73 -10.58
N PRO A 61 -5.81 -10.02 -11.43
CA PRO A 61 -5.66 -8.58 -11.63
C PRO A 61 -6.33 -7.71 -10.56
N ILE A 62 -6.97 -8.31 -9.55
CA ILE A 62 -7.68 -7.57 -8.51
C ILE A 62 -6.78 -7.41 -7.30
N GLY A 63 -6.42 -6.19 -6.99
CA GLY A 63 -5.64 -5.83 -5.82
C GLY A 63 -6.31 -4.81 -4.94
N LEU A 64 -5.81 -4.67 -3.73
CA LEU A 64 -6.28 -3.67 -2.78
C LEU A 64 -5.30 -2.50 -2.75
N GLY A 65 -5.79 -1.30 -3.09
CA GLY A 65 -4.99 -0.09 -3.15
C GLY A 65 -4.59 0.46 -1.79
N ALA A 66 -3.57 1.31 -1.78
CA ALA A 66 -3.07 1.98 -0.58
C ALA A 66 -4.17 2.74 0.17
N GLY A 67 -4.04 2.78 1.48
CA GLY A 67 -4.98 3.46 2.39
C GLY A 67 -5.91 2.52 3.15
N PHE A 68 -6.09 1.28 2.69
CA PHE A 68 -6.92 0.29 3.38
C PHE A 68 -6.14 -0.41 4.51
N ASP A 69 -5.01 -1.06 4.19
CA ASP A 69 -4.08 -1.63 5.18
C ASP A 69 -2.77 -0.83 5.22
N LYS A 70 -2.84 0.37 5.76
CA LYS A 70 -1.70 1.31 5.78
C LYS A 70 -0.48 0.76 6.49
N ASN A 71 -0.68 -0.11 7.47
CA ASN A 71 0.34 -0.56 8.41
C ASN A 71 0.71 -2.04 8.25
N ALA A 72 0.33 -2.67 7.15
CA ALA A 72 0.57 -4.10 6.89
C ALA A 72 0.10 -5.03 8.03
N ARG A 73 -1.10 -4.76 8.56
CA ARG A 73 -1.65 -5.52 9.72
C ARG A 73 -2.48 -6.73 9.31
N TYR A 74 -2.96 -6.77 8.05
CA TYR A 74 -4.00 -7.69 7.59
C TYR A 74 -3.63 -8.47 6.32
N LEU A 75 -2.32 -8.63 6.03
CA LEU A 75 -1.82 -9.25 4.79
C LEU A 75 -2.39 -10.66 4.59
N ARG A 76 -2.39 -11.49 5.65
CA ARG A 76 -2.91 -12.86 5.61
C ARG A 76 -4.41 -12.89 5.33
N GLU A 77 -5.14 -12.00 5.94
CA GLU A 77 -6.58 -11.86 5.79
C GLU A 77 -6.95 -11.44 4.36
N LEU A 78 -6.22 -10.47 3.82
CA LEU A 78 -6.40 -9.97 2.47
C LEU A 78 -6.03 -11.01 1.41
N GLU A 79 -4.95 -11.76 1.62
CA GLU A 79 -4.62 -12.90 0.77
C GLU A 79 -5.73 -13.96 0.80
N SER A 80 -6.28 -14.27 1.97
CA SER A 80 -7.36 -15.24 2.14
C SER A 80 -8.68 -14.80 1.49
N LEU A 81 -8.91 -13.50 1.36
CA LEU A 81 -10.03 -12.92 0.62
C LEU A 81 -9.84 -12.94 -0.92
N GLY A 82 -8.74 -13.49 -1.41
CA GLY A 82 -8.53 -13.71 -2.83
C GLY A 82 -7.94 -12.53 -3.60
N PHE A 83 -7.47 -11.47 -2.93
CA PHE A 83 -6.72 -10.41 -3.60
C PHE A 83 -5.43 -10.96 -4.20
N GLY A 84 -5.11 -10.58 -5.44
CA GLY A 84 -3.86 -10.96 -6.11
C GLY A 84 -2.66 -10.19 -5.57
N PHE A 85 -2.89 -8.98 -5.07
CA PHE A 85 -1.88 -8.10 -4.47
C PHE A 85 -2.50 -7.10 -3.49
N VAL A 86 -1.66 -6.50 -2.68
CA VAL A 86 -2.02 -5.40 -1.79
C VAL A 86 -0.97 -4.29 -1.87
N GLU A 87 -1.41 -3.06 -1.84
CA GLU A 87 -0.55 -1.89 -1.68
C GLU A 87 -0.73 -1.35 -0.25
N ILE A 88 0.33 -1.51 0.57
CA ILE A 88 0.36 -0.97 1.93
C ILE A 88 0.70 0.52 1.91
N GLY A 89 0.40 1.22 2.98
CA GLY A 89 0.79 2.64 3.14
C GLY A 89 -0.40 3.60 2.88
N THR A 90 -0.11 4.89 2.71
CA THR A 90 1.22 5.48 2.52
C THR A 90 2.03 5.39 3.81
N VAL A 91 3.27 4.94 3.68
CA VAL A 91 4.25 4.82 4.77
C VAL A 91 5.16 6.04 4.76
N THR A 92 5.46 6.56 5.94
CA THR A 92 6.41 7.67 6.14
C THR A 92 7.53 7.23 7.08
N PRO A 93 8.72 7.87 7.08
CA PRO A 93 9.83 7.51 7.97
C PRO A 93 9.43 7.45 9.44
N LEU A 94 8.84 8.52 9.93
CA LEU A 94 8.35 8.62 11.31
C LEU A 94 6.86 8.28 11.38
N PRO A 95 6.39 7.71 12.51
CA PRO A 95 4.95 7.56 12.73
C PRO A 95 4.27 8.92 12.76
N GLN A 96 3.04 8.98 12.24
CA GLN A 96 2.23 10.18 12.34
C GLN A 96 0.76 9.86 12.49
N ALA A 97 0.06 10.67 13.30
CA ALA A 97 -1.35 10.48 13.59
C ALA A 97 -2.25 10.80 12.38
N GLY A 98 -1.77 11.60 11.45
CA GLY A 98 -2.56 12.16 10.36
C GLY A 98 -3.36 13.37 10.81
N ASN A 99 -4.43 13.68 10.08
CA ASN A 99 -5.32 14.80 10.41
C ASN A 99 -6.30 14.42 11.53
N ASP A 100 -6.88 15.44 12.18
CA ASP A 100 -7.81 15.29 13.29
C ASP A 100 -9.08 14.53 12.88
N GLN A 101 -9.64 13.77 13.81
CA GLN A 101 -10.92 13.09 13.64
C GLN A 101 -12.10 14.04 13.92
N PRO A 102 -13.26 13.84 13.26
CA PRO A 102 -13.55 12.85 12.24
C PRO A 102 -12.91 13.21 10.89
N ARG A 103 -12.38 12.20 10.18
CA ARG A 103 -11.62 12.38 8.95
C ARG A 103 -11.99 11.42 7.81
N LEU A 104 -13.03 10.63 8.03
CA LEU A 104 -13.56 9.68 7.06
C LEU A 104 -15.09 9.72 7.13
N PHE A 105 -15.72 10.20 6.05
CA PHE A 105 -17.15 10.48 6.01
C PHE A 105 -17.84 9.63 4.95
N ARG A 106 -18.97 9.03 5.31
CA ARG A 106 -19.82 8.32 4.36
C ARG A 106 -20.80 9.29 3.70
N LEU A 107 -20.96 9.12 2.40
CA LEU A 107 -22.02 9.78 1.61
C LEU A 107 -22.95 8.67 1.08
N PRO A 108 -23.93 8.18 1.89
CA PRO A 108 -24.72 7.01 1.53
C PRO A 108 -25.57 7.21 0.27
N LYS A 109 -26.07 8.43 0.03
CA LYS A 109 -26.87 8.78 -1.16
C LYS A 109 -26.06 8.66 -2.44
N ASP A 110 -24.79 9.09 -2.40
CA ASP A 110 -23.86 9.10 -3.53
C ASP A 110 -23.03 7.81 -3.61
N LYS A 111 -23.24 6.87 -2.68
CA LYS A 111 -22.45 5.63 -2.54
C LYS A 111 -20.92 5.91 -2.49
N ALA A 112 -20.54 6.99 -1.84
CA ALA A 112 -19.17 7.51 -1.82
C ALA A 112 -18.63 7.66 -0.39
N LEU A 113 -17.32 7.85 -0.32
CA LEU A 113 -16.56 8.20 0.90
C LEU A 113 -15.72 9.45 0.63
N VAL A 114 -15.77 10.39 1.57
CA VAL A 114 -14.80 11.50 1.63
C VAL A 114 -13.79 11.19 2.71
N ASN A 115 -12.50 11.31 2.39
CA ASN A 115 -11.43 11.14 3.36
C ASN A 115 -10.49 12.34 3.38
N ARG A 116 -9.99 12.64 4.59
CA ARG A 116 -8.93 13.60 4.84
C ARG A 116 -7.91 13.03 5.84
N MET A 117 -7.48 11.81 5.61
CA MET A 117 -6.69 11.01 6.57
C MET A 117 -5.30 11.58 6.86
N GLY A 118 -4.56 12.12 5.87
CA GLY A 118 -3.25 12.76 6.06
C GLY A 118 -2.13 11.80 6.40
N PHE A 119 -2.05 10.66 5.71
CA PHE A 119 -0.97 9.65 5.84
C PHE A 119 -0.73 9.14 7.28
N ASN A 120 -1.81 8.94 8.05
CA ASN A 120 -1.67 8.31 9.36
C ASN A 120 -1.09 6.90 9.21
N ASN A 121 0.03 6.63 9.88
CA ASN A 121 0.74 5.35 9.86
C ASN A 121 1.68 5.20 11.07
N ASP A 122 2.14 3.97 11.31
CA ASP A 122 2.97 3.60 12.46
C ASP A 122 4.47 3.85 12.23
N GLY A 123 4.86 4.43 11.09
CA GLY A 123 6.24 4.66 10.69
C GLY A 123 6.91 3.45 10.06
N VAL A 124 7.91 3.71 9.22
CA VAL A 124 8.52 2.69 8.36
C VAL A 124 9.15 1.54 9.14
N LYS A 125 9.82 1.81 10.25
CA LYS A 125 10.50 0.75 11.05
C LYS A 125 9.53 -0.28 11.60
N VAL A 126 8.41 0.17 12.15
CA VAL A 126 7.37 -0.72 12.70
C VAL A 126 6.70 -1.52 11.60
N ILE A 127 6.47 -0.90 10.43
CA ILE A 127 5.85 -1.56 9.29
C ILE A 127 6.81 -2.58 8.66
N ALA A 128 8.09 -2.24 8.51
CA ALA A 128 9.14 -3.15 8.02
C ALA A 128 9.25 -4.39 8.91
N GLU A 129 9.21 -4.23 10.23
CA GLU A 129 9.25 -5.37 11.17
C GLU A 129 8.02 -6.28 11.01
N ARG A 130 6.81 -5.73 10.80
CA ARG A 130 5.61 -6.55 10.51
C ARG A 130 5.75 -7.33 9.21
N LEU A 131 6.28 -6.70 8.18
CA LEU A 131 6.55 -7.34 6.90
C LEU A 131 7.60 -8.43 7.04
N ARG A 132 8.67 -8.20 7.82
CA ARG A 132 9.69 -9.21 8.14
C ARG A 132 9.06 -10.43 8.81
N GLN A 133 8.25 -10.23 9.84
CA GLN A 133 7.54 -11.31 10.55
C GLN A 133 6.58 -12.06 9.62
N TRP A 134 5.88 -11.36 8.74
CA TRP A 134 5.02 -11.98 7.75
C TRP A 134 5.83 -12.81 6.75
N SER A 135 6.96 -12.30 6.30
CA SER A 135 7.90 -12.98 5.39
C SER A 135 8.38 -14.32 5.98
N ILE A 136 8.89 -14.30 7.20
CA ILE A 136 9.38 -15.51 7.91
C ILE A 136 8.26 -16.55 8.06
N LYS A 137 7.06 -16.15 8.48
CA LYS A 137 5.90 -17.05 8.63
C LYS A 137 5.46 -17.71 7.34
N ASN A 138 5.78 -17.14 6.19
CA ASN A 138 5.46 -17.67 4.87
C ASN A 138 6.67 -18.36 4.19
N GLY A 139 7.70 -18.73 4.97
CA GLY A 139 8.84 -19.52 4.51
C GLY A 139 9.84 -18.75 3.66
N HIS A 140 9.88 -17.42 3.81
CA HIS A 140 10.87 -16.58 3.15
C HIS A 140 12.07 -16.34 4.09
N SER A 141 13.27 -16.24 3.53
CA SER A 141 14.47 -15.89 4.30
C SER A 141 14.36 -14.50 4.93
N GLU A 142 15.07 -14.27 6.03
CA GLU A 142 15.05 -13.00 6.76
C GLU A 142 15.47 -11.79 5.90
N ASP A 143 16.31 -12.03 4.90
CA ASP A 143 16.83 -11.05 3.94
C ASP A 143 15.92 -10.83 2.72
N GLY A 144 14.78 -11.51 2.65
CA GLY A 144 13.81 -11.38 1.54
C GLY A 144 14.26 -12.01 0.20
N HIS A 145 15.49 -12.57 0.12
CA HIS A 145 16.08 -13.05 -1.14
C HIS A 145 15.38 -14.30 -1.70
N SER A 146 14.85 -15.19 -0.85
CA SER A 146 14.17 -16.41 -1.31
C SER A 146 12.81 -16.16 -2.00
N ARG A 147 12.34 -14.92 -2.00
CA ARG A 147 11.08 -14.56 -2.65
C ARG A 147 11.09 -14.71 -4.17
N LEU A 148 12.25 -14.66 -4.80
CA LEU A 148 12.38 -14.56 -6.26
C LEU A 148 12.48 -15.91 -6.97
N THR A 149 12.74 -17.01 -6.26
CA THR A 149 13.04 -18.31 -6.87
C THR A 149 11.87 -19.28 -6.95
N SER A 150 10.71 -18.99 -6.34
CA SER A 150 9.57 -19.90 -6.39
C SER A 150 8.75 -19.67 -7.67
N HIS A 151 8.54 -20.74 -8.47
CA HIS A 151 7.64 -20.74 -9.63
C HIS A 151 6.14 -20.64 -9.25
N VAL A 152 5.81 -20.62 -7.95
CA VAL A 152 4.44 -20.48 -7.47
C VAL A 152 4.08 -18.99 -7.38
N PRO A 153 2.98 -18.55 -8.03
CA PRO A 153 2.50 -17.19 -7.89
C PRO A 153 2.25 -16.86 -6.42
N ARG A 154 2.97 -15.89 -5.90
CA ARG A 154 2.86 -15.45 -4.50
C ARG A 154 1.94 -14.24 -4.35
N PHE A 155 1.59 -13.89 -3.12
CA PHE A 155 0.89 -12.67 -2.80
C PHE A 155 1.85 -11.47 -2.96
N ILE A 156 1.56 -10.59 -3.90
CA ILE A 156 2.39 -9.43 -4.21
C ILE A 156 2.10 -8.29 -3.24
N ILE A 157 3.14 -7.66 -2.72
CA ILE A 157 3.03 -6.53 -1.80
C ILE A 157 3.69 -5.31 -2.43
N GLY A 158 2.90 -4.25 -2.65
CA GLY A 158 3.38 -2.93 -3.03
C GLY A 158 3.63 -2.05 -1.81
N GLY A 159 4.73 -1.32 -1.79
CA GLY A 159 5.06 -0.32 -0.77
C GLY A 159 4.74 1.09 -1.26
N ASN A 160 3.61 1.66 -0.83
CA ASN A 160 3.29 3.06 -1.11
C ASN A 160 4.01 3.94 -0.09
N ILE A 161 4.89 4.80 -0.55
CA ILE A 161 5.78 5.63 0.28
C ILE A 161 5.52 7.12 0.07
N GLY A 162 5.76 7.91 1.11
CA GLY A 162 5.57 9.36 1.08
C GLY A 162 6.37 10.05 2.16
N LYS A 163 6.36 11.39 2.16
CA LYS A 163 7.02 12.18 3.18
C LYS A 163 6.17 12.40 4.43
N ASN A 164 6.80 12.60 5.56
CA ASN A 164 6.15 13.10 6.78
C ASN A 164 5.59 14.53 6.57
N LYS A 165 4.53 14.87 7.30
CA LYS A 165 3.92 16.21 7.26
C LYS A 165 4.91 17.29 7.69
N ILE A 166 5.78 16.97 8.64
CA ILE A 166 6.76 17.91 9.22
C ILE A 166 7.99 18.14 8.32
N THR A 167 8.24 17.26 7.34
CA THR A 167 9.40 17.36 6.45
C THR A 167 9.15 18.43 5.39
N PRO A 168 10.02 19.42 5.21
CA PRO A 168 9.94 20.40 4.13
C PRO A 168 10.02 19.72 2.75
N ASN A 169 9.44 20.36 1.71
CA ASN A 169 9.42 19.79 0.37
C ASN A 169 10.84 19.64 -0.22
N GLU A 170 11.74 20.55 0.08
CA GLU A 170 13.14 20.54 -0.37
C GLU A 170 13.91 19.32 0.15
N GLU A 171 13.48 18.76 1.28
CA GLU A 171 14.05 17.57 1.93
C GLU A 171 13.21 16.31 1.73
N ALA A 172 12.09 16.39 1.02
CA ALA A 172 11.17 15.28 0.82
C ALA A 172 11.85 14.00 0.31
N TRP A 173 12.80 14.13 -0.61
CA TRP A 173 13.55 13.00 -1.17
C TRP A 173 14.22 12.11 -0.11
N LYS A 174 14.64 12.69 1.04
CA LYS A 174 15.23 11.93 2.17
C LYS A 174 14.20 10.95 2.76
N ASP A 175 12.95 11.39 2.90
CA ASP A 175 11.87 10.58 3.45
C ASP A 175 11.53 9.40 2.54
N TYR A 176 11.47 9.65 1.21
CA TYR A 176 11.26 8.58 0.24
C TYR A 176 12.42 7.58 0.24
N GLU A 177 13.65 8.08 0.33
CA GLU A 177 14.86 7.26 0.41
C GLU A 177 14.86 6.35 1.66
N ILE A 178 14.55 6.89 2.84
CA ILE A 178 14.46 6.13 4.09
C ILE A 178 13.41 5.02 3.96
N CYS A 179 12.20 5.37 3.52
CA CYS A 179 11.14 4.40 3.33
C CYS A 179 11.50 3.33 2.30
N PHE A 180 12.14 3.71 1.20
CA PHE A 180 12.59 2.79 0.17
C PHE A 180 13.60 1.78 0.70
N LYS A 181 14.64 2.24 1.40
CA LYS A 181 15.70 1.38 1.97
C LYS A 181 15.15 0.38 2.98
N GLU A 182 14.32 0.85 3.90
CA GLU A 182 13.75 0.02 4.99
C GLU A 182 12.76 -1.03 4.47
N LEU A 183 11.93 -0.70 3.47
CA LEU A 183 10.93 -1.60 2.95
C LEU A 183 11.46 -2.51 1.83
N HIS A 184 12.60 -2.16 1.22
CA HIS A 184 13.12 -2.86 0.04
C HIS A 184 13.23 -4.39 0.22
N PRO A 185 13.65 -4.96 1.34
CA PRO A 185 13.71 -6.42 1.50
C PRO A 185 12.34 -7.11 1.46
N TYR A 186 11.25 -6.38 1.75
CA TYR A 186 9.96 -6.97 2.11
C TYR A 186 8.82 -6.72 1.12
N VAL A 187 8.93 -5.73 0.23
CA VAL A 187 7.91 -5.42 -0.78
C VAL A 187 8.36 -5.86 -2.18
N ASP A 188 7.46 -5.95 -3.12
CA ASP A 188 7.70 -6.42 -4.48
C ASP A 188 7.85 -5.27 -5.49
N TYR A 189 7.20 -4.16 -5.23
CA TYR A 189 7.30 -2.92 -5.99
C TYR A 189 7.06 -1.72 -5.07
N PHE A 190 7.42 -0.55 -5.55
CA PHE A 190 7.19 0.70 -4.83
C PHE A 190 6.22 1.60 -5.57
N VAL A 191 5.49 2.41 -4.80
CA VAL A 191 4.67 3.50 -5.32
C VAL A 191 5.08 4.80 -4.64
N VAL A 192 5.65 5.71 -5.41
CA VAL A 192 6.00 7.06 -4.97
C VAL A 192 4.72 7.90 -4.98
N ASN A 193 4.22 8.26 -3.80
CA ASN A 193 2.96 8.97 -3.67
C ASN A 193 3.16 10.47 -3.45
N VAL A 194 2.97 11.24 -4.50
CA VAL A 194 3.00 12.71 -4.50
C VAL A 194 1.62 13.33 -4.75
N SER A 195 0.54 12.51 -4.71
CA SER A 195 -0.79 12.90 -5.18
C SER A 195 -1.78 13.31 -4.10
N SER A 196 -1.47 13.09 -2.80
CA SER A 196 -2.46 13.31 -1.75
C SER A 196 -2.76 14.80 -1.52
N PRO A 197 -4.04 15.21 -1.54
CA PRO A 197 -4.43 16.56 -1.18
C PRO A 197 -4.47 16.80 0.34
N ASN A 198 -4.34 15.73 1.13
CA ASN A 198 -4.54 15.74 2.56
C ASN A 198 -3.25 16.02 3.36
N THR A 199 -2.14 16.21 2.69
CA THR A 199 -0.85 16.62 3.25
C THR A 199 -0.47 17.96 2.61
N PRO A 200 -0.36 19.04 3.40
CA PRO A 200 -0.04 20.36 2.86
C PRO A 200 1.24 20.35 2.02
N GLY A 201 1.20 21.02 0.87
CA GLY A 201 2.33 21.16 -0.04
C GLY A 201 2.76 19.89 -0.78
N LEU A 202 2.20 18.71 -0.47
CA LEU A 202 2.67 17.44 -1.06
C LEU A 202 2.56 17.45 -2.59
N ARG A 203 1.50 18.03 -3.14
CA ARG A 203 1.27 18.06 -4.60
C ARG A 203 2.28 18.91 -5.37
N GLU A 204 2.93 19.85 -4.70
CA GLU A 204 4.03 20.63 -5.27
C GLU A 204 5.24 19.75 -5.65
N LEU A 205 5.35 18.56 -5.02
CA LEU A 205 6.36 17.56 -5.38
C LEU A 205 6.14 16.94 -6.77
N GLN A 206 5.00 17.19 -7.42
CA GLN A 206 4.75 16.81 -8.81
C GLN A 206 5.42 17.75 -9.81
N GLU A 207 5.94 18.90 -9.35
CA GLU A 207 6.75 19.79 -10.17
C GLU A 207 8.06 19.10 -10.59
N LYS A 208 8.46 19.35 -11.85
CA LYS A 208 9.49 18.61 -12.56
C LYS A 208 10.79 18.43 -11.76
N GLU A 209 11.33 19.50 -11.17
CA GLU A 209 12.61 19.42 -10.45
C GLU A 209 12.51 18.65 -9.13
N SER A 210 11.44 18.85 -8.36
CA SER A 210 11.19 18.13 -7.11
C SER A 210 11.00 16.65 -7.36
N LEU A 211 10.20 16.31 -8.38
CA LEU A 211 9.93 14.93 -8.78
C LEU A 211 11.19 14.24 -9.30
N ARG A 212 11.94 14.91 -10.18
CA ARG A 212 13.22 14.42 -10.70
C ARG A 212 14.17 14.05 -9.57
N LYS A 213 14.32 14.91 -8.58
CA LYS A 213 15.20 14.68 -7.43
C LYS A 213 14.81 13.41 -6.67
N ILE A 214 13.52 13.22 -6.41
CA ILE A 214 13.02 12.01 -5.72
C ILE A 214 13.33 10.77 -6.56
N LEU A 215 12.93 10.75 -7.84
CA LEU A 215 13.07 9.58 -8.70
C LEU A 215 14.54 9.21 -8.92
N MET A 216 15.42 10.17 -9.20
CA MET A 216 16.87 9.93 -9.36
C MET A 216 17.50 9.29 -8.12
N HIS A 217 17.18 9.78 -6.91
CA HIS A 217 17.69 9.19 -5.68
C HIS A 217 17.22 7.73 -5.51
N LEU A 218 15.95 7.47 -5.76
CA LEU A 218 15.38 6.12 -5.64
C LEU A 218 15.96 5.17 -6.69
N GLU A 219 16.12 5.63 -7.93
CA GLU A 219 16.70 4.84 -9.00
C GLU A 219 18.17 4.49 -8.72
N MET A 220 18.96 5.45 -8.27
CA MET A 220 20.37 5.23 -7.89
C MET A 220 20.48 4.14 -6.82
N ILE A 221 19.63 4.18 -5.79
CA ILE A 221 19.62 3.18 -4.72
C ILE A 221 19.14 1.83 -5.27
N ASN A 222 18.11 1.83 -6.11
CA ASN A 222 17.52 0.63 -6.69
C ASN A 222 18.52 -0.11 -7.59
N ASN A 223 19.26 0.61 -8.42
CA ASN A 223 20.30 0.07 -9.31
C ASN A 223 21.50 -0.50 -8.55
N GLY A 224 21.77 0.01 -7.34
CA GLY A 224 22.79 -0.53 -6.44
C GLY A 224 22.38 -1.79 -5.67
N LYS A 225 21.15 -2.28 -5.84
CA LYS A 225 20.66 -3.50 -5.18
C LYS A 225 20.89 -4.74 -6.06
N ALA A 226 21.08 -5.88 -5.42
CA ALA A 226 21.18 -7.18 -6.13
C ALA A 226 19.93 -7.48 -6.99
N HIS A 227 18.79 -6.99 -6.58
CA HIS A 227 17.52 -7.11 -7.30
C HIS A 227 16.79 -5.77 -7.27
N SER A 228 16.77 -5.10 -8.41
CA SER A 228 15.97 -3.89 -8.60
C SER A 228 14.47 -4.21 -8.57
N LYS A 229 13.68 -3.26 -8.10
CA LYS A 229 12.22 -3.40 -7.99
C LYS A 229 11.51 -2.36 -8.82
N PRO A 230 10.35 -2.66 -9.40
CA PRO A 230 9.56 -1.66 -10.10
C PRO A 230 9.23 -0.47 -9.19
N ILE A 231 9.40 0.74 -9.69
CA ILE A 231 9.00 1.99 -9.03
C ILE A 231 7.88 2.58 -9.89
N LEU A 232 6.72 2.76 -9.28
CA LEU A 232 5.55 3.38 -9.89
C LEU A 232 5.37 4.77 -9.31
N LEU A 233 4.96 5.72 -10.13
CA LEU A 233 4.63 7.06 -9.69
C LEU A 233 3.11 7.23 -9.62
N LYS A 234 2.61 7.63 -8.45
CA LYS A 234 1.19 7.94 -8.25
C LYS A 234 0.96 9.43 -8.26
N ILE A 235 0.33 9.91 -9.32
CA ILE A 235 0.01 11.32 -9.57
C ILE A 235 -1.43 11.67 -9.20
N ALA A 236 -1.73 12.95 -9.07
CA ALA A 236 -3.08 13.45 -8.85
C ALA A 236 -3.92 13.36 -10.15
N PRO A 237 -5.25 13.15 -10.04
CA PRO A 237 -6.11 12.96 -11.21
C PRO A 237 -6.45 14.26 -11.94
N ASP A 238 -6.10 15.40 -11.37
CA ASP A 238 -6.45 16.75 -11.82
C ASP A 238 -5.25 17.53 -12.37
N LEU A 239 -4.19 16.81 -12.81
CA LEU A 239 -3.07 17.40 -13.54
C LEU A 239 -3.50 17.87 -14.93
N THR A 240 -2.91 18.98 -15.40
CA THR A 240 -3.03 19.41 -16.80
C THR A 240 -2.30 18.45 -17.73
N ARG A 241 -2.59 18.55 -19.04
CA ARG A 241 -1.90 17.72 -20.03
C ARG A 241 -0.40 17.98 -20.06
N GLU A 242 0.01 19.23 -19.99
CA GLU A 242 1.41 19.64 -19.92
C GLU A 242 2.13 19.04 -18.70
N GLN A 243 1.46 19.06 -17.53
CA GLN A 243 2.01 18.44 -16.32
C GLN A 243 2.12 16.92 -16.45
N ILE A 244 1.19 16.27 -17.15
CA ILE A 244 1.27 14.83 -17.42
C ILE A 244 2.43 14.54 -18.37
N ASP A 245 2.62 15.35 -19.43
CA ASP A 245 3.73 15.19 -20.37
C ASP A 245 5.08 15.38 -19.66
N ASP A 246 5.22 16.37 -18.77
CA ASP A 246 6.41 16.56 -17.93
C ASP A 246 6.70 15.34 -17.03
N VAL A 247 5.66 14.72 -16.47
CA VAL A 247 5.80 13.51 -15.65
C VAL A 247 6.25 12.32 -16.49
N VAL A 248 5.69 12.15 -17.70
CA VAL A 248 6.05 11.07 -18.62
C VAL A 248 7.50 11.17 -19.08
N ASP A 249 8.00 12.40 -19.31
CA ASP A 249 9.40 12.65 -19.67
C ASP A 249 10.39 12.28 -18.56
N LEU A 250 9.92 12.20 -17.30
CA LEU A 250 10.75 11.90 -16.13
C LEU A 250 10.70 10.42 -15.72
N ALA A 251 9.66 9.68 -16.12
CA ALA A 251 9.39 8.30 -15.71
C ALA A 251 9.91 7.26 -16.70
#